data_24e6a4e5f14f9961497571e7b89a1ad6
#
_entry.id   24e6a4e5f14f9961497571e7b89a1ad6
#
_cell.length_a   1.000
_cell.length_b   1.000
_cell.length_c   1.000
_cell.angle_alpha   90.00
_cell.angle_beta   90.00
_cell.angle_gamma   90.00
#
_symmetry.space_group_name_H-M   'P 1'
#
loop_
_entity.id
_entity.type
_entity.pdbx_description
1 polymer ?
#
loop_
_entity_poly.entity_id
_entity_poly.type
_entity_poly.pdbx_seq_one_letter_code
_entity_poly.pdbx_strand_id
1 'polypeptide(L)'
;MATKYIILLLPMVLALSIQISTTEIFAQRGSMATLQNIDATYAVSIVPGAAQKENIYHYYPPQIAVPTGTTVGWFNNDFGQPHTVTSGQPGSADKGSVFNSGIMPATANSFFQFTFTQPGEFLYHCIIHPWRVASVSANDASFTGASFDIALGSGAIWDISSNPRVLMDISPKTVPLDRNTPITYNVTINEVQNDNKTLFSKLFTTSGESLPLELVSGIGNETISYGPDFSSTGAYHVQSDFKKGSSYPISVEIVSVNYKPVANPVKASFTLNTSS
;
A
#
# COMPACT_ATOMS: atom_id res chain seq x y z
N MET A 1 51.86 -1.44 -75.99
CA MET A 1 50.49 -1.87 -75.52
C MET A 1 50.48 -1.81 -74.02
N ALA A 2 49.84 -0.83 -73.47
CA ALA A 2 49.75 -0.64 -72.00
C ALA A 2 48.30 -0.85 -71.55
N THR A 3 48.11 -1.93 -70.86
CA THR A 3 46.78 -2.30 -70.34
C THR A 3 46.50 -1.55 -68.99
N LYS A 4 45.54 -0.62 -69.02
CA LYS A 4 45.11 0.12 -67.86
C LYS A 4 44.10 -0.75 -67.05
N TYR A 5 44.42 -1.08 -65.81
CA TYR A 5 43.51 -1.65 -64.87
C TYR A 5 42.72 -0.52 -64.17
N ILE A 6 41.42 -0.51 -64.36
CA ILE A 6 40.50 0.36 -63.64
C ILE A 6 40.12 -0.38 -62.32
N ILE A 7 40.56 0.16 -61.17
CA ILE A 7 40.17 -0.31 -59.88
C ILE A 7 38.83 0.40 -59.51
N LEU A 8 37.76 -0.36 -59.51
CA LEU A 8 36.45 0.12 -59.08
C LEU A 8 36.39 0.04 -57.55
N LEU A 9 36.49 1.20 -56.87
CA LEU A 9 36.27 1.30 -55.45
C LEU A 9 34.75 1.32 -55.20
N LEU A 10 34.24 0.23 -54.68
CA LEU A 10 32.86 0.11 -54.17
C LEU A 10 32.78 0.77 -52.80
N PRO A 11 31.89 1.73 -52.52
CA PRO A 11 31.73 2.26 -51.20
C PRO A 11 31.02 1.21 -50.34
N MET A 12 31.71 0.77 -49.29
CA MET A 12 31.15 -0.08 -48.24
C MET A 12 30.21 0.77 -47.38
N VAL A 13 28.91 0.72 -47.70
CA VAL A 13 27.89 1.30 -46.84
C VAL A 13 27.78 0.42 -45.61
N LEU A 14 28.31 0.91 -44.49
CA LEU A 14 28.14 0.30 -43.17
C LEU A 14 26.69 0.49 -42.74
N ALA A 15 25.82 -0.48 -43.01
CA ALA A 15 24.47 -0.52 -42.46
C ALA A 15 24.57 -0.82 -40.97
N LEU A 16 24.48 0.24 -40.14
CA LEU A 16 24.31 0.12 -38.70
C LEU A 16 22.90 -0.40 -38.48
N SER A 17 22.73 -1.71 -38.41
CA SER A 17 21.48 -2.32 -37.99
C SER A 17 21.28 -2.06 -36.51
N ILE A 18 20.46 -1.09 -36.18
CA ILE A 18 19.93 -0.92 -34.81
C ILE A 18 19.06 -2.14 -34.53
N GLN A 19 19.62 -3.12 -33.88
CA GLN A 19 18.89 -4.23 -33.32
C GLN A 19 18.12 -3.70 -32.11
N ILE A 20 16.94 -3.16 -32.32
CA ILE A 20 16.00 -2.90 -31.20
C ILE A 20 15.57 -4.28 -30.74
N SER A 21 16.11 -4.70 -29.60
CA SER A 21 15.70 -5.93 -28.95
C SER A 21 14.21 -5.86 -28.66
N THR A 22 13.44 -6.75 -29.26
CA THR A 22 11.98 -6.87 -29.06
C THR A 22 11.62 -7.21 -27.60
N THR A 23 12.61 -7.55 -26.78
CA THR A 23 12.44 -7.78 -25.34
C THR A 23 12.21 -6.49 -24.54
N GLU A 24 12.68 -5.33 -25.01
CA GLU A 24 12.44 -4.07 -24.28
C GLU A 24 11.03 -3.49 -24.51
N ILE A 25 10.37 -3.84 -25.61
CA ILE A 25 9.01 -3.36 -25.89
C ILE A 25 7.96 -4.15 -25.07
N PHE A 26 8.27 -5.39 -24.68
CA PHE A 26 7.37 -6.20 -23.84
C PHE A 26 7.51 -5.94 -22.34
N ALA A 27 8.61 -5.33 -21.89
CA ALA A 27 8.80 -4.97 -20.48
C ALA A 27 7.92 -3.79 -20.03
N GLN A 28 7.28 -3.09 -20.96
CA GLN A 28 6.41 -1.94 -20.68
C GLN A 28 4.91 -2.25 -20.76
N ARG A 29 4.56 -3.50 -21.11
CA ARG A 29 3.18 -4.00 -21.08
C ARG A 29 3.08 -5.16 -20.08
N GLY A 30 2.59 -4.85 -18.91
CA GLY A 30 2.27 -5.86 -17.92
C GLY A 30 3.39 -6.06 -16.91
N SER A 31 3.83 -4.99 -16.26
CA SER A 31 4.33 -5.12 -14.91
C SER A 31 3.19 -5.71 -14.10
N MET A 32 3.16 -7.06 -13.95
CA MET A 32 2.58 -7.64 -12.75
C MET A 32 3.12 -6.78 -11.62
N ALA A 33 2.23 -6.23 -10.79
CA ALA A 33 2.65 -5.49 -9.63
C ALA A 33 3.62 -6.40 -8.88
N THR A 34 4.90 -6.18 -9.07
CA THR A 34 5.94 -6.76 -8.24
C THR A 34 5.50 -6.33 -6.86
N LEU A 35 5.32 -7.28 -5.94
CA LEU A 35 5.06 -6.97 -4.55
C LEU A 35 6.16 -5.99 -4.16
N GLN A 36 5.82 -4.71 -4.14
CA GLN A 36 6.79 -3.68 -3.82
C GLN A 36 7.21 -3.96 -2.39
N ASN A 37 8.49 -3.97 -2.13
CA ASN A 37 8.97 -4.15 -0.77
C ASN A 37 8.41 -2.99 0.07
N ILE A 38 7.53 -3.30 1.00
CA ILE A 38 6.94 -2.33 1.90
C ILE A 38 7.89 -2.23 3.10
N ASP A 39 8.77 -1.23 3.07
CA ASP A 39 9.67 -0.92 4.20
C ASP A 39 8.98 0.00 5.21
N ALA A 40 7.78 0.48 4.89
CA ALA A 40 7.01 1.36 5.75
C ALA A 40 6.60 0.65 7.04
N THR A 41 6.79 1.33 8.15
CA THR A 41 6.34 0.89 9.48
C THR A 41 5.14 1.68 9.97
N TYR A 42 4.69 2.65 9.20
CA TYR A 42 3.50 3.45 9.45
C TYR A 42 2.73 3.71 8.16
N ALA A 43 1.41 3.65 8.22
CA ALA A 43 0.55 3.83 7.05
C ALA A 43 -0.37 5.04 7.17
N VAL A 44 -0.49 5.78 6.08
CA VAL A 44 -1.51 6.81 5.88
C VAL A 44 -2.39 6.41 4.71
N SER A 45 -3.69 6.42 4.92
CA SER A 45 -4.68 6.16 3.87
C SER A 45 -5.06 7.45 3.16
N ILE A 46 -5.04 7.48 1.84
CA ILE A 46 -5.81 8.42 1.04
C ILE A 46 -7.21 7.82 0.95
N VAL A 47 -8.15 8.37 1.70
CA VAL A 47 -9.42 7.71 1.99
C VAL A 47 -10.39 7.75 0.82
N PRO A 48 -11.37 6.82 0.74
CA PRO A 48 -12.46 6.91 -0.23
C PRO A 48 -13.18 8.26 -0.15
N GLY A 49 -13.44 8.85 -1.32
CA GLY A 49 -14.03 10.19 -1.42
C GLY A 49 -13.06 11.32 -1.12
N ALA A 50 -11.77 11.03 -0.96
CA ALA A 50 -10.75 12.04 -0.78
C ALA A 50 -10.72 13.04 -1.94
N ALA A 51 -11.21 12.74 -3.15
CA ALA A 51 -11.41 13.71 -4.24
C ALA A 51 -12.46 14.77 -3.96
N GLN A 52 -13.38 14.55 -3.07
CA GLN A 52 -14.47 15.48 -2.77
C GLN A 52 -13.98 16.54 -1.78
N LYS A 53 -14.20 17.83 -2.10
CA LYS A 53 -13.76 18.93 -1.24
C LYS A 53 -14.50 18.95 0.10
N GLU A 54 -15.72 18.49 0.11
CA GLU A 54 -16.62 18.44 1.25
C GLU A 54 -16.32 17.31 2.23
N ASN A 55 -15.52 16.33 1.81
CA ASN A 55 -15.06 15.29 2.70
C ASN A 55 -14.08 15.87 3.72
N ILE A 56 -14.37 15.67 5.00
CA ILE A 56 -13.50 16.15 6.09
C ILE A 56 -12.22 15.31 6.24
N TYR A 57 -12.21 14.09 5.69
CA TYR A 57 -11.06 13.19 5.71
C TYR A 57 -10.51 13.04 4.30
N HIS A 58 -9.24 13.38 4.12
CA HIS A 58 -8.53 13.23 2.85
C HIS A 58 -7.35 12.27 2.98
N TYR A 59 -6.42 12.58 3.87
CA TYR A 59 -5.39 11.68 4.37
C TYR A 59 -5.78 11.26 5.78
N TYR A 60 -5.67 9.99 6.09
CA TYR A 60 -6.01 9.50 7.42
C TYR A 60 -4.91 8.57 7.98
N PRO A 61 -4.37 8.87 9.16
CA PRO A 61 -4.60 10.09 9.94
C PRO A 61 -4.07 11.35 9.24
N PRO A 62 -4.68 12.53 9.46
CA PRO A 62 -4.26 13.77 8.79
C PRO A 62 -2.98 14.37 9.37
N GLN A 63 -2.66 14.04 10.60
CA GLN A 63 -1.46 14.47 11.31
C GLN A 63 -0.86 13.27 12.06
N ILE A 64 0.41 13.03 11.85
CA ILE A 64 1.13 11.93 12.51
C ILE A 64 2.43 12.44 13.11
N ALA A 65 2.83 11.80 14.21
CA ALA A 65 4.15 12.00 14.82
C ALA A 65 4.91 10.67 14.84
N VAL A 66 6.08 10.65 14.25
CA VAL A 66 6.89 9.44 14.10
C VAL A 66 8.33 9.67 14.60
N PRO A 67 9.04 8.63 15.06
CA PRO A 67 10.46 8.73 15.30
C PRO A 67 11.24 9.07 14.04
N THR A 68 12.32 9.85 14.17
CA THR A 68 13.29 10.03 13.08
C THR A 68 13.81 8.66 12.63
N GLY A 69 13.95 8.45 11.34
CA GLY A 69 14.28 7.16 10.73
C GLY A 69 13.06 6.32 10.33
N THR A 70 11.83 6.73 10.68
CA THR A 70 10.62 6.01 10.32
C THR A 70 10.32 6.14 8.82
N THR A 71 9.98 5.03 8.19
CA THR A 71 9.41 5.00 6.84
C THR A 71 7.89 5.03 6.93
N VAL A 72 7.28 6.04 6.34
CA VAL A 72 5.82 6.18 6.23
C VAL A 72 5.38 5.78 4.83
N GLY A 73 4.32 4.98 4.74
CA GLY A 73 3.67 4.57 3.49
C GLY A 73 2.32 5.25 3.30
N TRP A 74 2.08 5.85 2.14
CA TRP A 74 0.77 6.38 1.75
C TRP A 74 0.13 5.44 0.74
N PHE A 75 -1.09 5.02 1.00
CA PHE A 75 -1.84 4.11 0.14
C PHE A 75 -3.03 4.84 -0.47
N ASN A 76 -3.14 4.80 -1.80
CA ASN A 76 -4.30 5.34 -2.49
C ASN A 76 -5.48 4.35 -2.36
N ASN A 77 -6.35 4.61 -1.38
CA ASN A 77 -7.56 3.86 -1.12
C ASN A 77 -8.83 4.55 -1.67
N ASP A 78 -8.66 5.69 -2.37
CA ASP A 78 -9.74 6.39 -3.09
C ASP A 78 -9.85 5.80 -4.51
N PHE A 79 -10.46 4.62 -4.59
CA PHE A 79 -10.56 3.88 -5.84
C PHE A 79 -11.24 4.71 -6.94
N GLY A 80 -10.63 4.72 -8.11
CA GLY A 80 -11.12 5.50 -9.25
C GLY A 80 -10.62 6.94 -9.30
N GLN A 81 -9.85 7.42 -8.29
CA GLN A 81 -9.34 8.79 -8.25
C GLN A 81 -7.80 8.83 -8.11
N PRO A 82 -7.10 9.57 -8.98
CA PRO A 82 -5.67 9.76 -8.85
C PRO A 82 -5.35 10.79 -7.78
N HIS A 83 -4.24 10.60 -7.06
CA HIS A 83 -3.76 11.50 -6.03
C HIS A 83 -2.26 11.71 -6.10
N THR A 84 -1.74 12.66 -5.31
CA THR A 84 -0.30 12.81 -5.05
C THR A 84 -0.05 13.00 -3.56
N VAL A 85 1.17 12.69 -3.14
CA VAL A 85 1.71 13.04 -1.82
C VAL A 85 2.95 13.88 -2.06
N THR A 86 2.80 15.20 -1.92
CA THR A 86 3.82 16.17 -2.31
C THR A 86 4.13 17.08 -1.13
N SER A 87 5.39 17.11 -0.69
CA SER A 87 5.84 17.95 0.43
C SER A 87 5.63 19.44 0.17
N GLY A 88 5.47 20.21 1.25
CA GLY A 88 5.25 21.66 1.22
C GLY A 88 3.78 22.06 1.15
N GLN A 89 3.52 23.36 1.22
CA GLN A 89 2.20 23.91 1.10
C GLN A 89 1.75 24.04 -0.36
N PRO A 90 0.43 23.99 -0.65
CA PRO A 90 -0.07 24.30 -1.97
C PRO A 90 0.42 25.68 -2.45
N GLY A 91 0.99 25.71 -3.66
CA GLY A 91 1.49 26.95 -4.25
C GLY A 91 2.86 27.42 -3.77
N SER A 92 3.49 26.79 -2.79
CA SER A 92 4.85 27.14 -2.37
C SER A 92 5.87 26.81 -3.46
N ALA A 93 6.97 27.61 -3.52
CA ALA A 93 8.03 27.42 -4.51
C ALA A 93 8.84 26.13 -4.27
N ASP A 94 8.89 25.69 -3.03
CA ASP A 94 9.62 24.51 -2.54
C ASP A 94 8.78 23.23 -2.49
N LYS A 95 7.54 23.27 -3.02
CA LYS A 95 6.68 22.09 -3.07
C LYS A 95 7.39 20.93 -3.77
N GLY A 96 7.35 19.75 -3.15
CA GLY A 96 7.97 18.53 -3.66
C GLY A 96 9.49 18.47 -3.48
N SER A 97 10.11 19.44 -2.81
CA SER A 97 11.56 19.46 -2.62
C SER A 97 12.07 18.38 -1.65
N VAL A 98 11.24 17.93 -0.71
CA VAL A 98 11.60 16.87 0.25
C VAL A 98 11.15 15.52 -0.26
N PHE A 99 9.88 15.40 -0.65
CA PHE A 99 9.33 14.20 -1.27
C PHE A 99 8.19 14.53 -2.22
N ASN A 100 8.03 13.68 -3.23
CA ASN A 100 6.95 13.76 -4.21
C ASN A 100 6.67 12.37 -4.78
N SER A 101 5.45 11.88 -4.59
CA SER A 101 5.04 10.58 -5.10
C SER A 101 4.87 10.55 -6.63
N GLY A 102 4.80 11.73 -7.28
CA GLY A 102 4.16 11.80 -8.58
C GLY A 102 2.67 11.45 -8.49
N ILE A 103 2.05 11.17 -9.64
CA ILE A 103 0.65 10.73 -9.68
C ILE A 103 0.58 9.28 -9.20
N MET A 104 -0.12 9.06 -8.11
CA MET A 104 -0.53 7.75 -7.63
C MET A 104 -1.82 7.37 -8.37
N PRO A 105 -1.78 6.36 -9.26
CA PRO A 105 -2.93 6.04 -10.08
C PRO A 105 -4.13 5.60 -9.26
N ALA A 106 -5.30 5.70 -9.89
CA ALA A 106 -6.59 5.27 -9.33
C ALA A 106 -6.77 3.74 -9.28
N THR A 107 -5.68 2.99 -9.38
CA THR A 107 -5.68 1.53 -9.41
C THR A 107 -5.37 0.94 -8.03
N ALA A 108 -5.71 -0.34 -7.89
CA ALA A 108 -5.36 -1.12 -6.72
C ALA A 108 -3.87 -1.06 -6.38
N ASN A 109 -3.58 -1.11 -5.09
CA ASN A 109 -2.22 -1.20 -4.56
C ASN A 109 -1.29 -0.03 -4.93
N SER A 110 -1.84 1.10 -5.35
CA SER A 110 -1.06 2.31 -5.56
C SER A 110 -0.57 2.86 -4.23
N PHE A 111 0.75 2.88 -4.04
CA PHE A 111 1.33 3.42 -2.82
C PHE A 111 2.65 4.15 -3.09
N PHE A 112 3.02 4.98 -2.13
CA PHE A 112 4.27 5.72 -2.07
C PHE A 112 4.83 5.60 -0.66
N GLN A 113 6.14 5.54 -0.49
CA GLN A 113 6.77 5.56 0.83
C GLN A 113 7.95 6.51 0.87
N PHE A 114 8.20 7.07 2.06
CA PHE A 114 9.33 7.96 2.29
C PHE A 114 9.86 7.78 3.72
N THR A 115 11.20 7.79 3.88
CA THR A 115 11.87 7.68 5.18
C THR A 115 12.28 9.06 5.70
N PHE A 116 11.78 9.43 6.87
CA PHE A 116 12.07 10.71 7.51
C PHE A 116 13.37 10.63 8.29
N THR A 117 14.49 10.90 7.64
CA THR A 117 15.84 10.78 8.24
C THR A 117 16.27 12.01 9.06
N GLN A 118 15.52 13.10 8.97
CA GLN A 118 15.78 14.34 9.71
C GLN A 118 14.57 14.70 10.58
N PRO A 119 14.78 15.24 11.78
CA PRO A 119 13.68 15.76 12.57
C PRO A 119 13.07 17.01 11.92
N GLY A 120 11.77 17.21 12.09
CA GLY A 120 11.06 18.37 11.56
C GLY A 120 9.57 18.14 11.36
N GLU A 121 8.91 19.23 10.95
CA GLU A 121 7.51 19.23 10.55
C GLU A 121 7.44 19.24 9.02
N PHE A 122 6.80 18.25 8.45
CA PHE A 122 6.68 18.04 7.01
C PHE A 122 5.22 18.15 6.60
N LEU A 123 4.80 19.34 6.20
CA LEU A 123 3.51 19.52 5.55
C LEU A 123 3.53 18.87 4.17
N TYR A 124 2.41 18.31 3.76
CA TYR A 124 2.23 17.77 2.42
C TYR A 124 0.79 17.92 1.93
N HIS A 125 0.62 17.84 0.62
CA HIS A 125 -0.66 18.03 -0.04
C HIS A 125 -0.79 17.20 -1.30
N CYS A 126 -2.01 17.15 -1.87
CA CYS A 126 -2.26 16.64 -3.20
C CYS A 126 -2.21 17.77 -4.22
N ILE A 127 -1.36 17.68 -5.25
CA ILE A 127 -1.25 18.72 -6.30
C ILE A 127 -2.56 18.82 -7.09
N ILE A 128 -3.23 17.68 -7.34
CA ILE A 128 -4.49 17.63 -8.10
C ILE A 128 -5.64 18.27 -7.30
N HIS A 129 -5.58 18.14 -5.96
CA HIS A 129 -6.62 18.56 -5.04
C HIS A 129 -6.01 19.42 -3.91
N PRO A 130 -5.64 20.67 -4.16
CA PRO A 130 -4.77 21.46 -3.27
C PRO A 130 -5.39 21.84 -1.91
N TRP A 131 -6.70 21.63 -1.73
CA TRP A 131 -7.35 21.79 -0.42
C TRP A 131 -7.03 20.68 0.59
N ARG A 132 -6.34 19.62 0.16
CA ARG A 132 -5.96 18.49 0.99
C ARG A 132 -4.55 18.68 1.49
N VAL A 133 -4.47 18.99 2.76
CA VAL A 133 -3.20 19.20 3.47
C VAL A 133 -3.15 18.28 4.67
N ALA A 134 -1.98 17.73 4.93
CA ALA A 134 -1.68 16.91 6.09
C ALA A 134 -0.23 17.10 6.52
N SER A 135 0.18 16.49 7.63
CA SER A 135 1.55 16.65 8.13
C SER A 135 2.13 15.39 8.76
N VAL A 136 3.45 15.30 8.69
CA VAL A 136 4.26 14.37 9.48
C VAL A 136 5.20 15.18 10.36
N SER A 137 5.16 14.94 11.68
CA SER A 137 6.15 15.40 12.63
C SER A 137 7.16 14.28 12.90
N ALA A 138 8.39 14.42 12.43
CA ALA A 138 9.47 13.49 12.75
C ALA A 138 10.24 14.02 13.97
N ASN A 139 10.40 13.21 15.00
CA ASN A 139 11.12 13.59 16.22
C ASN A 139 11.86 12.39 16.82
N ASP A 140 12.81 12.65 17.73
CA ASP A 140 13.67 11.62 18.31
C ASP A 140 13.04 10.85 19.49
N ALA A 141 11.70 10.80 19.56
CA ALA A 141 11.03 10.09 20.64
C ALA A 141 11.27 8.58 20.56
N SER A 142 11.82 7.99 21.61
CA SER A 142 11.98 6.54 21.76
C SER A 142 10.74 5.90 22.40
N PHE A 143 10.36 4.69 21.95
CA PHE A 143 9.30 3.88 22.53
C PHE A 143 9.86 2.63 23.20
N THR A 144 9.47 2.39 24.43
CA THR A 144 9.65 1.11 25.11
C THR A 144 8.30 0.37 25.04
N GLY A 145 8.20 -0.58 24.11
CA GLY A 145 6.94 -1.23 23.80
C GLY A 145 6.54 -2.34 24.76
N ALA A 146 5.24 -2.51 24.91
CA ALA A 146 4.64 -3.72 25.48
C ALA A 146 4.55 -4.82 24.40
N SER A 147 4.50 -6.09 24.82
CA SER A 147 4.19 -7.21 23.93
C SER A 147 2.68 -7.28 23.72
N PHE A 148 2.27 -7.58 22.48
CA PHE A 148 0.87 -7.73 22.09
C PHE A 148 0.60 -9.16 21.65
N ASP A 149 -0.52 -9.73 22.10
CA ASP A 149 -1.11 -10.91 21.47
C ASP A 149 -2.26 -10.46 20.57
N ILE A 150 -2.37 -11.05 19.39
CA ILE A 150 -3.47 -10.78 18.46
C ILE A 150 -4.53 -11.84 18.63
N ALA A 151 -5.76 -11.43 18.98
CA ALA A 151 -6.93 -12.30 18.91
C ALA A 151 -7.57 -12.16 17.54
N LEU A 152 -7.68 -13.26 16.87
CA LEU A 152 -8.41 -13.35 15.62
C LEU A 152 -9.80 -13.92 15.93
N GLY A 153 -10.83 -13.27 15.43
CA GLY A 153 -12.18 -13.85 15.42
C GLY A 153 -12.12 -15.22 14.74
N SER A 154 -12.88 -16.17 15.27
CA SER A 154 -12.83 -17.61 14.97
C SER A 154 -12.69 -17.93 13.48
N GLY A 155 -11.96 -18.99 13.17
CA GLY A 155 -11.85 -19.58 11.85
C GLY A 155 -13.18 -20.11 11.32
N ALA A 156 -14.05 -19.20 10.91
CA ALA A 156 -15.30 -19.53 10.27
C ALA A 156 -15.05 -19.99 8.83
N ILE A 157 -15.77 -21.00 8.41
CA ILE A 157 -15.86 -21.33 6.99
C ILE A 157 -16.71 -20.22 6.34
N TRP A 158 -16.13 -19.53 5.39
CA TRP A 158 -16.81 -18.49 4.66
C TRP A 158 -17.65 -19.10 3.53
N ASP A 159 -18.96 -19.06 3.64
CA ASP A 159 -19.88 -19.44 2.55
C ASP A 159 -19.95 -18.30 1.53
N ILE A 160 -18.98 -18.31 0.62
CA ILE A 160 -18.84 -17.31 -0.44
C ILE A 160 -19.99 -17.30 -1.44
N SER A 161 -20.80 -18.39 -1.48
CA SER A 161 -21.92 -18.51 -2.42
C SER A 161 -23.15 -17.75 -1.94
N SER A 162 -23.42 -17.80 -0.64
CA SER A 162 -24.56 -17.13 -0.02
C SER A 162 -24.21 -15.73 0.48
N ASN A 163 -22.93 -15.50 0.83
CA ASN A 163 -22.47 -14.22 1.31
C ASN A 163 -21.12 -13.86 0.66
N PRO A 164 -21.08 -12.92 -0.29
CA PRO A 164 -19.84 -12.52 -0.95
C PRO A 164 -18.90 -11.70 -0.07
N ARG A 165 -19.25 -11.46 1.20
CA ARG A 165 -18.49 -10.65 2.15
C ARG A 165 -18.28 -11.37 3.47
N VAL A 166 -17.12 -11.19 4.08
CA VAL A 166 -16.85 -11.64 5.45
C VAL A 166 -16.07 -10.54 6.18
N LEU A 167 -16.60 -10.13 7.33
CA LEU A 167 -15.92 -9.18 8.21
C LEU A 167 -15.05 -9.96 9.21
N MET A 168 -13.79 -9.58 9.29
CA MET A 168 -12.86 -10.02 10.32
C MET A 168 -12.55 -8.84 11.24
N ASP A 169 -12.52 -9.10 12.54
CA ASP A 169 -12.14 -8.13 13.54
C ASP A 169 -10.82 -8.58 14.19
N ILE A 170 -9.75 -7.83 13.90
CA ILE A 170 -8.40 -8.15 14.36
C ILE A 170 -8.07 -7.21 15.50
N SER A 171 -8.01 -7.73 16.72
CA SER A 171 -7.78 -6.92 17.92
C SER A 171 -6.62 -7.42 18.76
N PRO A 172 -5.82 -6.51 19.37
CA PRO A 172 -4.79 -6.87 20.32
C PRO A 172 -5.44 -7.37 21.64
N LYS A 173 -4.91 -8.46 22.21
CA LYS A 173 -5.51 -9.12 23.38
C LYS A 173 -5.05 -8.59 24.73
N THR A 174 -3.85 -8.09 24.85
CA THR A 174 -3.13 -8.09 26.13
C THR A 174 -2.86 -6.74 26.75
N VAL A 175 -3.21 -5.66 26.09
CA VAL A 175 -3.00 -4.31 26.67
C VAL A 175 -4.27 -3.49 26.51
N PRO A 176 -4.80 -2.92 27.59
CA PRO A 176 -5.79 -1.87 27.47
C PRO A 176 -5.08 -0.66 26.87
N LEU A 177 -5.06 -0.61 25.55
CA LEU A 177 -4.61 0.57 24.83
C LEU A 177 -5.69 1.64 24.98
N ASP A 178 -5.24 2.88 25.14
CA ASP A 178 -6.13 4.02 24.97
C ASP A 178 -6.78 3.87 23.58
N ARG A 179 -8.10 4.04 23.53
CA ARG A 179 -8.93 3.96 22.31
C ARG A 179 -8.41 4.81 21.16
N ASN A 180 -7.58 5.81 21.46
CA ASN A 180 -6.98 6.71 20.49
C ASN A 180 -5.54 6.32 20.11
N THR A 181 -4.99 5.23 20.66
CA THR A 181 -3.62 4.81 20.33
C THR A 181 -3.61 4.18 18.93
N PRO A 182 -2.96 4.78 17.94
CA PRO A 182 -2.91 4.21 16.60
C PRO A 182 -2.01 2.97 16.57
N ILE A 183 -2.53 1.93 15.90
CA ILE A 183 -1.81 0.67 15.66
C ILE A 183 -1.74 0.45 14.15
N THR A 184 -0.55 0.10 13.65
CA THR A 184 -0.36 -0.30 12.27
C THR A 184 -0.12 -1.80 12.19
N TYR A 185 -0.93 -2.44 11.38
CA TYR A 185 -0.89 -3.87 11.07
C TYR A 185 -0.36 -4.08 9.66
N ASN A 186 0.50 -5.07 9.47
CA ASN A 186 0.79 -5.65 8.17
C ASN A 186 -0.05 -6.92 8.01
N VAL A 187 -0.92 -6.95 7.02
CA VAL A 187 -1.78 -8.09 6.72
C VAL A 187 -1.36 -8.70 5.39
N THR A 188 -1.06 -10.00 5.41
CA THR A 188 -0.71 -10.77 4.21
C THR A 188 -1.70 -11.93 4.04
N ILE A 189 -2.25 -12.07 2.84
CA ILE A 189 -3.18 -13.14 2.47
C ILE A 189 -2.55 -13.95 1.34
N ASN A 190 -2.45 -15.26 1.53
CA ASN A 190 -1.94 -16.20 0.53
C ASN A 190 -3.06 -17.13 0.05
N GLU A 191 -2.92 -17.72 -1.14
CA GLU A 191 -3.80 -18.75 -1.69
C GLU A 191 -3.05 -20.07 -1.75
N VAL A 192 -3.48 -21.08 -0.98
CA VAL A 192 -2.79 -22.40 -0.91
C VAL A 192 -2.85 -23.12 -2.25
N GLN A 193 -4.00 -23.12 -2.91
CA GLN A 193 -4.24 -23.86 -4.16
C GLN A 193 -3.47 -23.29 -5.36
N ASN A 194 -2.79 -22.18 -5.17
CA ASN A 194 -1.99 -21.50 -6.20
C ASN A 194 -0.53 -21.33 -5.71
N ASP A 195 0.10 -22.43 -5.31
CA ASP A 195 1.49 -22.48 -4.85
C ASP A 195 1.82 -21.49 -3.72
N ASN A 196 0.90 -21.28 -2.79
CA ASN A 196 1.00 -20.25 -1.74
C ASN A 196 1.24 -18.84 -2.29
N LYS A 197 0.71 -18.53 -3.45
CA LYS A 197 0.82 -17.21 -4.04
C LYS A 197 0.24 -16.17 -3.08
N THR A 198 1.02 -15.13 -2.82
CA THR A 198 0.52 -13.96 -2.10
C THR A 198 -0.49 -13.23 -2.96
N LEU A 199 -1.74 -13.21 -2.51
CA LEU A 199 -2.81 -12.41 -3.13
C LEU A 199 -2.71 -10.96 -2.72
N PHE A 200 -2.29 -10.71 -1.47
CA PHE A 200 -2.35 -9.40 -0.87
C PHE A 200 -1.32 -9.27 0.24
N SER A 201 -0.68 -8.11 0.31
CA SER A 201 0.14 -7.70 1.46
C SER A 201 0.10 -6.18 1.58
N LYS A 202 -0.40 -5.67 2.72
CA LYS A 202 -0.57 -4.23 2.92
C LYS A 202 -0.59 -3.85 4.38
N LEU A 203 -0.22 -2.58 4.63
CA LEU A 203 -0.34 -1.95 5.93
C LEU A 203 -1.72 -1.31 6.12
N PHE A 204 -2.26 -1.47 7.32
CA PHE A 204 -3.48 -0.81 7.78
C PHE A 204 -3.24 -0.15 9.12
N THR A 205 -3.74 1.06 9.29
CA THR A 205 -3.66 1.78 10.57
C THR A 205 -5.06 1.97 11.13
N THR A 206 -5.23 1.67 12.41
CA THR A 206 -6.47 1.92 13.16
C THR A 206 -6.20 2.74 14.40
N SER A 207 -7.27 3.26 15.02
CA SER A 207 -7.21 3.91 16.30
C SER A 207 -7.59 2.92 17.43
N GLY A 208 -6.61 2.13 17.88
CA GLY A 208 -6.59 1.55 19.22
C GLY A 208 -7.40 0.32 19.57
N GLU A 209 -8.55 0.02 18.98
CA GLU A 209 -9.39 -1.10 19.45
C GLU A 209 -9.22 -2.35 18.59
N SER A 210 -9.47 -2.23 17.30
CA SER A 210 -9.37 -3.35 16.38
C SER A 210 -9.14 -2.86 14.94
N LEU A 211 -8.70 -3.77 14.07
CA LEU A 211 -8.70 -3.60 12.64
C LEU A 211 -9.91 -4.34 12.06
N PRO A 212 -11.02 -3.65 11.79
CA PRO A 212 -12.12 -4.25 11.05
C PRO A 212 -11.71 -4.38 9.58
N LEU A 213 -11.58 -5.61 9.10
CA LEU A 213 -11.17 -5.94 7.75
C LEU A 213 -12.26 -6.77 7.06
N GLU A 214 -12.92 -6.21 6.07
CA GLU A 214 -13.91 -6.90 5.27
C GLU A 214 -13.26 -7.49 4.02
N LEU A 215 -13.31 -8.81 3.88
CA LEU A 215 -12.94 -9.47 2.64
C LEU A 215 -14.17 -9.55 1.74
N VAL A 216 -14.00 -9.20 0.47
CA VAL A 216 -15.07 -9.13 -0.52
C VAL A 216 -14.70 -10.03 -1.70
N SER A 217 -15.54 -11.03 -2.00
CA SER A 217 -15.39 -11.81 -3.21
C SER A 217 -15.81 -10.97 -4.41
N GLY A 218 -14.89 -10.76 -5.34
CA GLY A 218 -15.09 -9.94 -6.53
C GLY A 218 -14.79 -10.70 -7.82
N ILE A 219 -15.25 -10.17 -8.93
CA ILE A 219 -14.96 -10.70 -10.27
C ILE A 219 -13.73 -9.95 -10.79
N GLY A 220 -12.67 -10.68 -11.11
CA GLY A 220 -11.45 -10.13 -11.71
C GLY A 220 -10.18 -10.68 -11.11
N ASN A 221 -9.07 -10.53 -11.81
CA ASN A 221 -7.76 -11.05 -11.39
C ASN A 221 -6.96 -10.07 -10.50
N GLU A 222 -7.51 -8.91 -10.20
CA GLU A 222 -6.84 -7.89 -9.38
C GLU A 222 -7.36 -7.91 -7.95
N THR A 223 -6.43 -7.94 -7.00
CA THR A 223 -6.76 -7.70 -5.60
C THR A 223 -6.67 -6.22 -5.32
N ILE A 224 -7.77 -5.64 -4.88
CA ILE A 224 -7.86 -4.22 -4.51
C ILE A 224 -8.15 -4.06 -3.03
N SER A 225 -7.69 -2.96 -2.45
CA SER A 225 -8.08 -2.59 -1.10
C SER A 225 -8.41 -1.11 -1.03
N TYR A 226 -9.38 -0.78 -0.20
CA TYR A 226 -9.83 0.59 0.03
C TYR A 226 -10.30 0.77 1.48
N GLY A 227 -10.50 1.99 1.90
CA GLY A 227 -10.90 2.34 3.26
C GLY A 227 -9.80 3.10 4.04
N PRO A 228 -10.01 3.34 5.37
CA PRO A 228 -11.24 2.95 6.07
C PRO A 228 -12.47 3.68 5.52
N ASP A 229 -13.60 2.98 5.46
CA ASP A 229 -14.87 3.65 5.25
C ASP A 229 -15.30 4.32 6.57
N PHE A 230 -15.65 5.56 6.54
CA PHE A 230 -16.14 6.26 7.72
C PHE A 230 -17.66 6.03 7.96
N SER A 231 -18.18 4.91 7.44
CA SER A 231 -19.47 4.37 7.78
C SER A 231 -19.48 3.84 9.22
N SER A 232 -20.59 3.25 9.63
CA SER A 232 -20.76 2.71 10.99
C SER A 232 -19.75 1.62 11.38
N THR A 233 -19.10 0.98 10.41
CA THR A 233 -18.13 -0.10 10.67
C THR A 233 -16.68 0.38 10.69
N GLY A 234 -16.36 1.49 10.01
CA GLY A 234 -14.98 1.96 9.89
C GLY A 234 -14.04 0.94 9.25
N ALA A 235 -14.57 0.04 8.43
CA ALA A 235 -13.82 -1.10 7.93
C ALA A 235 -12.89 -0.74 6.77
N TYR A 236 -11.76 -1.44 6.71
CA TYR A 236 -11.00 -1.59 5.48
C TYR A 236 -11.54 -2.76 4.68
N HIS A 237 -11.51 -2.65 3.37
CA HIS A 237 -12.02 -3.66 2.45
C HIS A 237 -10.89 -4.22 1.60
N VAL A 238 -10.88 -5.54 1.43
CA VAL A 238 -10.00 -6.25 0.50
C VAL A 238 -10.87 -7.06 -0.44
N GLN A 239 -10.93 -6.65 -1.69
CA GLN A 239 -11.65 -7.35 -2.74
C GLN A 239 -10.68 -8.17 -3.59
N SER A 240 -10.96 -9.45 -3.78
CA SER A 240 -10.16 -10.36 -4.60
C SER A 240 -11.03 -11.46 -5.18
N ASP A 241 -10.48 -12.22 -6.14
CA ASP A 241 -11.09 -13.43 -6.69
C ASP A 241 -10.96 -14.61 -5.71
N PHE A 242 -11.63 -14.48 -4.55
CA PHE A 242 -11.71 -15.58 -3.60
C PHE A 242 -12.54 -16.72 -4.16
N LYS A 243 -12.00 -17.94 -4.15
CA LYS A 243 -12.61 -19.11 -4.80
C LYS A 243 -13.26 -20.02 -3.77
N LYS A 244 -14.28 -20.75 -4.23
CA LYS A 244 -14.92 -21.81 -3.45
C LYS A 244 -13.97 -22.96 -3.18
N GLY A 245 -14.10 -23.61 -2.04
CA GLY A 245 -13.31 -24.77 -1.65
C GLY A 245 -11.82 -24.49 -1.48
N SER A 246 -11.45 -23.22 -1.27
CA SER A 246 -10.07 -22.78 -1.17
C SER A 246 -9.69 -22.42 0.26
N SER A 247 -8.40 -22.44 0.52
CA SER A 247 -7.82 -22.06 1.83
C SER A 247 -6.90 -20.85 1.67
N TYR A 248 -7.11 -19.87 2.53
CA TYR A 248 -6.38 -18.60 2.54
C TYR A 248 -5.66 -18.42 3.88
N PRO A 249 -4.37 -18.79 3.99
CA PRO A 249 -3.56 -18.42 5.13
C PRO A 249 -3.43 -16.90 5.21
N ILE A 250 -3.79 -16.34 6.36
CA ILE A 250 -3.71 -14.93 6.66
C ILE A 250 -2.71 -14.73 7.78
N SER A 251 -1.69 -13.92 7.53
CA SER A 251 -0.70 -13.50 8.52
C SER A 251 -0.93 -12.04 8.87
N VAL A 252 -0.95 -11.76 10.16
CA VAL A 252 -1.10 -10.41 10.70
C VAL A 252 0.07 -10.12 11.61
N GLU A 253 0.67 -8.96 11.43
CA GLU A 253 1.81 -8.50 12.20
C GLU A 253 1.57 -7.07 12.69
N ILE A 254 1.76 -6.79 13.98
CA ILE A 254 1.79 -5.42 14.48
C ILE A 254 3.18 -4.84 14.23
N VAL A 255 3.26 -3.82 13.40
CA VAL A 255 4.54 -3.20 12.99
C VAL A 255 4.79 -1.89 13.72
N SER A 256 3.76 -1.17 14.14
CA SER A 256 3.91 0.03 14.98
C SER A 256 2.74 0.23 15.94
N VAL A 257 3.02 0.90 17.05
CA VAL A 257 2.06 1.32 18.08
C VAL A 257 2.37 2.74 18.48
N ASN A 258 1.35 3.58 18.55
CA ASN A 258 1.48 5.00 18.84
C ASN A 258 2.59 5.65 17.99
N TYR A 259 2.56 5.38 16.67
CA TYR A 259 3.50 5.86 15.66
C TYR A 259 4.95 5.32 15.76
N LYS A 260 5.23 4.42 16.71
CA LYS A 260 6.59 3.93 16.97
C LYS A 260 6.73 2.50 16.50
N PRO A 261 7.79 2.16 15.75
CA PRO A 261 8.04 0.79 15.33
C PRO A 261 8.12 -0.17 16.53
N VAL A 262 7.58 -1.35 16.38
CA VAL A 262 7.70 -2.42 17.37
C VAL A 262 8.99 -3.17 17.10
N ALA A 263 9.91 -3.16 18.07
CA ALA A 263 11.23 -3.77 17.91
C ALA A 263 11.18 -5.29 17.68
N ASN A 264 10.17 -5.96 18.25
CA ASN A 264 9.91 -7.37 18.03
C ASN A 264 8.45 -7.52 17.57
N PRO A 265 8.17 -7.49 16.27
CA PRO A 265 6.83 -7.55 15.75
C PRO A 265 6.09 -8.81 16.23
N VAL A 266 4.89 -8.60 16.76
CA VAL A 266 4.01 -9.71 17.16
C VAL A 266 3.26 -10.18 15.93
N LYS A 267 3.38 -11.47 15.65
CA LYS A 267 2.74 -12.12 14.50
C LYS A 267 1.70 -13.11 14.94
N ALA A 268 0.57 -13.12 14.25
CA ALA A 268 -0.42 -14.17 14.35
C ALA A 268 -0.77 -14.66 12.95
N SER A 269 -1.14 -15.93 12.85
CA SER A 269 -1.57 -16.54 11.60
C SER A 269 -2.81 -17.35 11.83
N PHE A 270 -3.72 -17.32 10.86
CA PHE A 270 -4.91 -18.16 10.81
C PHE A 270 -5.24 -18.52 9.37
N THR A 271 -6.10 -19.49 9.18
CA THR A 271 -6.53 -19.91 7.85
C THR A 271 -8.02 -19.67 7.70
N LEU A 272 -8.38 -18.88 6.70
CA LEU A 272 -9.77 -18.73 6.27
C LEU A 272 -10.05 -19.78 5.20
N ASN A 273 -11.07 -20.60 5.42
CA ASN A 273 -11.52 -21.58 4.44
C ASN A 273 -12.83 -21.12 3.83
N THR A 274 -12.98 -21.29 2.53
CA THR A 274 -14.25 -21.07 1.84
C THR A 274 -15.00 -22.38 1.67
N SER A 275 -16.34 -22.32 1.73
CA SER A 275 -17.16 -23.49 1.45
C SER A 275 -16.98 -24.00 0.00
N SER A 276 -17.14 -25.29 -0.18
CA SER A 276 -17.07 -25.95 -1.48
C SER A 276 -18.29 -25.64 -2.36
#